data_5c302d27a43b4faf09a364915fc3265c
#
_entry.id   5c302d27a43b4faf09a364915fc3265c
#
_cell.length_a   1.000
_cell.length_b   1.000
_cell.length_c   1.000
_cell.angle_alpha   90.00
_cell.angle_beta   90.00
_cell.angle_gamma   90.00
#
_symmetry.space_group_name_H-M   'P 1'
#
loop_
_entity.id
_entity.type
_entity.pdbx_description
1 polymer ?
#
loop_
_entity_poly.entity_id
_entity_poly.type
_entity_poly.pdbx_seq_one_letter_code
_entity_poly.pdbx_strand_id
1 'polypeptide(L)'
;MTGSIITQKMLYYLKLYAATFAGFLAIDIVWLAFVARGFYKNELGFLLSDQPNWWAAFLFYLLFVAGLLVFAIVPGLQAGSLRTALLLGAFFGLVTYATYDLTNLATVKNWPWVVTVVDMAWGMFLAASTTGIGYAFGRWLSYPPQ
;
A
#
# COMPACT_ATOMS: atom_id res chain seq x y z
N MET A 1 -23.65 -4.12 -27.57
CA MET A 1 -23.83 -3.47 -26.26
C MET A 1 -22.92 -4.01 -25.17
N THR A 2 -22.72 -5.32 -25.02
CA THR A 2 -21.89 -5.95 -23.97
C THR A 2 -20.42 -5.51 -24.01
N GLY A 3 -19.81 -5.37 -25.18
CA GLY A 3 -18.41 -4.97 -25.32
C GLY A 3 -18.10 -3.54 -24.80
N SER A 4 -19.03 -2.62 -24.92
CA SER A 4 -18.86 -1.25 -24.43
C SER A 4 -18.85 -1.18 -22.90
N ILE A 5 -19.67 -1.96 -22.23
CA ILE A 5 -19.76 -2.00 -20.74
C ILE A 5 -18.48 -2.61 -20.15
N ILE A 6 -17.96 -3.68 -20.71
CA ILE A 6 -16.72 -4.32 -20.27
C ILE A 6 -15.56 -3.35 -20.40
N THR A 7 -15.45 -2.65 -21.54
CA THR A 7 -14.40 -1.66 -21.77
C THR A 7 -14.48 -0.49 -20.79
N GLN A 8 -15.68 0.00 -20.46
CA GLN A 8 -15.86 1.07 -19.48
C GLN A 8 -15.46 0.64 -18.07
N LYS A 9 -15.85 -0.57 -17.64
CA LYS A 9 -15.43 -1.12 -16.34
C LYS A 9 -13.91 -1.29 -16.27
N MET A 10 -13.31 -1.85 -17.30
CA MET A 10 -11.85 -2.00 -17.36
C MET A 10 -11.13 -0.66 -17.27
N LEU A 11 -11.58 0.35 -18.03
CA LEU A 11 -10.99 1.69 -17.99
C LEU A 11 -11.16 2.37 -16.63
N TYR A 12 -12.30 2.15 -15.96
CA TYR A 12 -12.52 2.62 -14.59
C TYR A 12 -11.46 2.06 -13.64
N TYR A 13 -11.28 0.73 -13.60
CA TYR A 13 -10.32 0.10 -12.70
C TYR A 13 -8.86 0.45 -13.02
N LEU A 14 -8.52 0.63 -14.29
CA LEU A 14 -7.18 1.09 -14.69
C LEU A 14 -6.90 2.51 -14.18
N LYS A 15 -7.86 3.43 -14.33
CA LYS A 15 -7.73 4.79 -13.80
C LYS A 15 -7.65 4.79 -12.28
N LEU A 16 -8.48 4.00 -11.62
CA LEU A 16 -8.48 3.86 -10.17
C LEU A 16 -7.15 3.32 -9.65
N TYR A 17 -6.62 2.28 -10.30
CA TYR A 17 -5.31 1.72 -9.97
C TYR A 17 -4.19 2.76 -10.16
N ALA A 18 -4.15 3.43 -11.30
CA ALA A 18 -3.11 4.42 -11.60
C ALA A 18 -3.12 5.60 -10.61
N ALA A 19 -4.30 6.12 -10.26
CA ALA A 19 -4.42 7.19 -9.27
C ALA A 19 -4.03 6.73 -7.86
N THR A 20 -4.44 5.51 -7.47
CA THR A 20 -4.05 4.92 -6.18
C THR A 20 -2.54 4.70 -6.11
N PHE A 21 -1.94 4.19 -7.18
CA PHE A 21 -0.50 3.98 -7.29
C PHE A 21 0.28 5.30 -7.19
N ALA A 22 -0.17 6.34 -7.87
CA ALA A 22 0.42 7.67 -7.77
C ALA A 22 0.35 8.23 -6.34
N GLY A 23 -0.80 8.08 -5.67
CA GLY A 23 -0.98 8.49 -4.27
C GLY A 23 -0.08 7.70 -3.32
N PHE A 24 0.03 6.39 -3.51
CA PHE A 24 0.96 5.52 -2.78
C PHE A 24 2.40 6.00 -2.91
N LEU A 25 2.88 6.19 -4.15
CA LEU A 25 4.26 6.65 -4.39
C LEU A 25 4.53 8.01 -3.78
N ALA A 26 3.58 8.94 -3.86
CA ALA A 26 3.75 10.27 -3.29
C ALA A 26 3.98 10.21 -1.76
N ILE A 27 3.20 9.39 -1.04
CA ILE A 27 3.33 9.22 0.41
C ILE A 27 4.64 8.49 0.75
N ASP A 28 4.94 7.40 0.03
CA ASP A 28 6.11 6.56 0.31
C ASP A 28 7.43 7.28 0.01
N ILE A 29 7.50 8.06 -1.07
CA ILE A 29 8.69 8.88 -1.40
C ILE A 29 8.96 9.91 -0.29
N VAL A 30 7.92 10.54 0.27
CA VAL A 30 8.10 11.47 1.39
C VAL A 30 8.69 10.75 2.60
N TRP A 31 8.17 9.58 2.96
CA TRP A 31 8.73 8.75 4.03
C TRP A 31 10.19 8.38 3.78
N LEU A 32 10.47 7.83 2.60
CA LEU A 32 11.82 7.39 2.23
C LEU A 32 12.83 8.55 2.21
N ALA A 33 12.42 9.72 1.74
CA ALA A 33 13.31 10.88 1.64
C ALA A 33 13.64 11.49 3.00
N PHE A 34 12.67 11.61 3.91
CA PHE A 34 12.82 12.42 5.13
C PHE A 34 12.99 11.60 6.41
N VAL A 35 12.47 10.38 6.46
CA VAL A 35 12.49 9.56 7.69
C VAL A 35 13.31 8.29 7.52
N ALA A 36 13.01 7.52 6.50
CA ALA A 36 13.54 6.17 6.34
C ALA A 36 15.06 6.12 6.14
N ARG A 37 15.60 7.05 5.35
CA ARG A 37 17.03 7.01 4.98
C ARG A 37 17.98 7.01 6.19
N GLY A 38 17.72 7.86 7.18
CA GLY A 38 18.53 7.91 8.41
C GLY A 38 18.22 6.75 9.34
N PHE A 39 16.93 6.49 9.56
CA PHE A 39 16.45 5.47 10.48
C PHE A 39 16.92 4.07 10.08
N TYR A 40 16.61 3.60 8.87
CA TYR A 40 17.01 2.26 8.45
C TYR A 40 18.52 2.10 8.29
N LYS A 41 19.24 3.15 7.89
CA LYS A 41 20.70 3.08 7.83
C LYS A 41 21.32 2.89 9.23
N ASN A 42 20.76 3.51 10.25
CA ASN A 42 21.25 3.37 11.61
C ASN A 42 20.90 2.00 12.21
N GLU A 43 19.68 1.54 12.00
CA GLU A 43 19.16 0.29 12.61
C GLU A 43 19.54 -0.97 11.84
N LEU A 44 19.56 -0.90 10.51
CA LEU A 44 19.75 -2.04 9.61
C LEU A 44 20.96 -1.93 8.69
N GLY A 45 21.82 -0.92 8.89
CA GLY A 45 22.95 -0.67 7.97
C GLY A 45 23.82 -1.89 7.67
N PHE A 46 23.94 -2.82 8.63
CA PHE A 46 24.66 -4.08 8.47
C PHE A 46 23.96 -5.12 7.57
N LEU A 47 22.68 -4.92 7.25
CA LEU A 47 21.88 -5.79 6.37
C LEU A 47 21.56 -5.14 5.03
N LEU A 48 21.66 -3.79 4.94
CA LEU A 48 21.29 -3.08 3.72
C LEU A 48 22.31 -3.30 2.61
N SER A 49 21.83 -3.58 1.41
CA SER A 49 22.64 -3.63 0.21
C SER A 49 22.99 -2.23 -0.29
N ASP A 50 24.23 -2.03 -0.73
CA ASP A 50 24.66 -0.81 -1.42
C ASP A 50 23.99 -0.64 -2.80
N GLN A 51 23.50 -1.75 -3.37
CA GLN A 51 22.80 -1.77 -4.66
C GLN A 51 21.44 -2.44 -4.51
N PRO A 52 20.37 -1.66 -4.19
CA PRO A 52 19.03 -2.20 -4.08
C PRO A 52 18.52 -2.80 -5.39
N ASN A 53 17.77 -3.90 -5.28
CA ASN A 53 17.09 -4.48 -6.44
C ASN A 53 15.79 -3.71 -6.74
N TRP A 54 15.88 -2.72 -7.62
CA TRP A 54 14.76 -1.87 -7.99
C TRP A 54 13.60 -2.62 -8.67
N TRP A 55 13.88 -3.73 -9.37
CA TRP A 55 12.83 -4.55 -9.97
C TRP A 55 11.98 -5.26 -8.91
N ALA A 56 12.63 -5.77 -7.87
CA ALA A 56 11.91 -6.37 -6.75
C ALA A 56 11.04 -5.34 -6.01
N ALA A 57 11.59 -4.15 -5.77
CA ALA A 57 10.85 -3.05 -5.14
C ALA A 57 9.65 -2.61 -5.99
N PHE A 58 9.84 -2.44 -7.30
CA PHE A 58 8.76 -2.08 -8.21
C PHE A 58 7.65 -3.12 -8.26
N LEU A 59 8.02 -4.40 -8.36
CA LEU A 59 7.05 -5.50 -8.35
C LEU A 59 6.25 -5.54 -7.04
N PHE A 60 6.92 -5.31 -5.90
CA PHE A 60 6.23 -5.19 -4.61
C PHE A 60 5.20 -4.06 -4.63
N TYR A 61 5.56 -2.88 -5.12
CA TYR A 61 4.65 -1.74 -5.19
C TYR A 61 3.42 -2.01 -6.05
N LEU A 62 3.62 -2.67 -7.21
CA LEU A 62 2.50 -3.06 -8.07
C LEU A 62 1.56 -4.03 -7.35
N LEU A 63 2.10 -5.04 -6.68
CA LEU A 63 1.31 -6.05 -5.96
C LEU A 63 0.61 -5.45 -4.75
N PHE A 64 1.29 -4.58 -3.99
CA PHE A 64 0.73 -3.96 -2.80
C PHE A 64 -0.49 -3.09 -3.14
N VAL A 65 -0.37 -2.24 -4.17
CA VAL A 65 -1.48 -1.39 -4.63
C VAL A 65 -2.62 -2.23 -5.22
N ALA A 66 -2.33 -3.30 -5.95
CA ALA A 66 -3.35 -4.24 -6.41
C ALA A 66 -4.09 -4.88 -5.22
N GLY A 67 -3.36 -5.28 -4.18
CA GLY A 67 -3.94 -5.78 -2.94
C GLY A 67 -4.85 -4.76 -2.26
N LEU A 68 -4.42 -3.50 -2.14
CA LEU A 68 -5.25 -2.43 -1.59
C LEU A 68 -6.55 -2.23 -2.39
N LEU A 69 -6.46 -2.31 -3.72
CA LEU A 69 -7.64 -2.22 -4.56
C LEU A 69 -8.65 -3.33 -4.24
N VAL A 70 -8.17 -4.58 -4.23
CA VAL A 70 -9.02 -5.77 -4.08
C VAL A 70 -9.58 -5.90 -2.67
N PHE A 71 -8.75 -5.66 -1.65
CA PHE A 71 -9.11 -5.99 -0.26
C PHE A 71 -9.59 -4.81 0.57
N ALA A 72 -9.40 -3.56 0.11
CA ALA A 72 -9.80 -2.39 0.88
C ALA A 72 -10.62 -1.39 0.08
N ILE A 73 -10.12 -0.93 -1.08
CA ILE A 73 -10.75 0.16 -1.82
C ILE A 73 -12.09 -0.28 -2.42
N VAL A 74 -12.10 -1.37 -3.19
CA VAL A 74 -13.32 -1.87 -3.85
C VAL A 74 -14.37 -2.27 -2.82
N PRO A 75 -14.07 -3.05 -1.76
CA PRO A 75 -15.03 -3.33 -0.71
C PRO A 75 -15.59 -2.08 -0.02
N GLY A 76 -14.75 -1.08 0.23
CA GLY A 76 -15.18 0.20 0.78
C GLY A 76 -16.12 0.97 -0.15
N LEU A 77 -15.83 0.99 -1.46
CA LEU A 77 -16.69 1.59 -2.49
C LEU A 77 -18.03 0.87 -2.60
N GLN A 78 -18.04 -0.45 -2.56
CA GLN A 78 -19.26 -1.28 -2.55
C GLN A 78 -20.12 -1.00 -1.32
N ALA A 79 -19.48 -0.87 -0.15
CA ALA A 79 -20.17 -0.53 1.10
C ALA A 79 -20.60 0.95 1.16
N GLY A 80 -20.16 1.81 0.23
CA GLY A 80 -20.38 3.25 0.28
C GLY A 80 -19.77 3.93 1.51
N SER A 81 -18.76 3.33 2.15
CA SER A 81 -18.25 3.70 3.45
C SER A 81 -16.74 3.93 3.44
N LEU A 82 -16.34 5.20 3.59
CA LEU A 82 -14.92 5.55 3.78
C LEU A 82 -14.34 4.90 5.03
N ARG A 83 -15.09 4.82 6.11
CA ARG A 83 -14.65 4.16 7.35
C ARG A 83 -14.30 2.70 7.10
N THR A 84 -15.13 1.96 6.37
CA THR A 84 -14.88 0.57 6.00
C THR A 84 -13.59 0.47 5.16
N ALA A 85 -13.44 1.33 4.15
CA ALA A 85 -12.23 1.36 3.32
C ALA A 85 -10.97 1.60 4.17
N LEU A 86 -10.97 2.61 5.03
CA LEU A 86 -9.81 2.97 5.87
C LEU A 86 -9.44 1.85 6.85
N LEU A 87 -10.42 1.21 7.50
CA LEU A 87 -10.18 0.11 8.43
C LEU A 87 -9.61 -1.12 7.71
N LEU A 88 -10.15 -1.47 6.55
CA LEU A 88 -9.63 -2.56 5.72
C LEU A 88 -8.22 -2.24 5.21
N GLY A 89 -7.96 -0.99 4.78
CA GLY A 89 -6.64 -0.55 4.37
C GLY A 89 -5.62 -0.61 5.50
N ALA A 90 -5.97 -0.09 6.69
CA ALA A 90 -5.11 -0.17 7.86
C ALA A 90 -4.78 -1.61 8.24
N PHE A 91 -5.79 -2.49 8.24
CA PHE A 91 -5.58 -3.91 8.56
C PHE A 91 -4.73 -4.62 7.50
N PHE A 92 -4.95 -4.33 6.22
CA PHE A 92 -4.11 -4.86 5.13
C PHE A 92 -2.65 -4.42 5.30
N GLY A 93 -2.40 -3.14 5.59
CA GLY A 93 -1.07 -2.62 5.89
C GLY A 93 -0.43 -3.28 7.09
N LEU A 94 -1.18 -3.46 8.19
CA LEU A 94 -0.71 -4.16 9.37
C LEU A 94 -0.27 -5.60 9.03
N VAL A 95 -1.10 -6.36 8.34
CA VAL A 95 -0.81 -7.77 8.02
C VAL A 95 0.39 -7.91 7.09
N THR A 96 0.47 -7.09 6.05
CA THR A 96 1.57 -7.15 5.07
C THR A 96 2.91 -6.79 5.69
N TYR A 97 2.96 -5.73 6.49
CA TYR A 97 4.19 -5.32 7.19
C TYR A 97 4.54 -6.28 8.33
N ALA A 98 3.56 -6.72 9.12
CA ALA A 98 3.78 -7.72 10.16
C ALA A 98 4.33 -9.04 9.59
N THR A 99 3.90 -9.45 8.41
CA THR A 99 4.43 -10.65 7.73
C THR A 99 5.93 -10.55 7.52
N TYR A 100 6.44 -9.39 7.09
CA TYR A 100 7.87 -9.15 6.94
C TYR A 100 8.55 -8.96 8.30
N ASP A 101 8.07 -8.04 9.11
CA ASP A 101 8.76 -7.57 10.31
C ASP A 101 8.77 -8.59 11.44
N LEU A 102 7.62 -9.21 11.73
CA LEU A 102 7.55 -10.22 12.78
C LEU A 102 8.29 -11.51 12.41
N THR A 103 8.27 -11.89 11.12
CA THR A 103 9.06 -13.06 10.68
C THR A 103 10.56 -12.78 10.74
N ASN A 104 11.01 -11.57 10.39
CA ASN A 104 12.40 -11.19 10.55
C ASN A 104 12.80 -11.11 12.04
N LEU A 105 11.97 -10.51 12.87
CA LEU A 105 12.20 -10.47 14.33
C LEU A 105 12.32 -11.88 14.93
N ALA A 106 11.56 -12.84 14.40
CA ALA A 106 11.59 -14.24 14.87
C ALA A 106 12.81 -15.03 14.38
N THR A 107 13.35 -14.72 13.18
CA THR A 107 14.29 -15.60 12.49
C THR A 107 15.65 -14.98 12.16
N VAL A 108 15.72 -13.65 12.07
CA VAL A 108 16.95 -12.93 11.71
C VAL A 108 17.70 -12.51 12.96
N LYS A 109 18.94 -12.94 13.08
CA LYS A 109 19.80 -12.60 14.20
C LYS A 109 20.03 -11.09 14.29
N ASN A 110 19.90 -10.54 15.50
CA ASN A 110 20.09 -9.12 15.77
C ASN A 110 19.11 -8.18 15.06
N TRP A 111 17.93 -8.67 14.63
CA TRP A 111 16.90 -7.81 14.08
C TRP A 111 16.41 -6.80 15.13
N PRO A 112 16.42 -5.48 14.84
CA PRO A 112 16.01 -4.48 15.84
C PRO A 112 14.47 -4.47 15.98
N TRP A 113 13.96 -4.75 17.20
CA TRP A 113 12.52 -4.71 17.48
C TRP A 113 11.88 -3.35 17.18
N VAL A 114 12.66 -2.25 17.30
CA VAL A 114 12.18 -0.90 17.00
C VAL A 114 11.79 -0.75 15.54
N VAL A 115 12.51 -1.40 14.62
CA VAL A 115 12.17 -1.44 13.19
C VAL A 115 10.81 -2.08 13.00
N THR A 116 10.58 -3.24 13.61
CA THR A 116 9.28 -3.93 13.55
C THR A 116 8.12 -3.03 13.96
N VAL A 117 8.24 -2.33 15.08
CA VAL A 117 7.15 -1.46 15.57
C VAL A 117 6.93 -0.26 14.63
N VAL A 118 8.00 0.39 14.19
CA VAL A 118 7.92 1.56 13.30
C VAL A 118 7.35 1.18 11.94
N ASP A 119 7.82 0.08 11.36
CA ASP A 119 7.37 -0.38 10.04
C ASP A 119 5.93 -0.83 10.05
N MET A 120 5.49 -1.58 11.07
CA MET A 120 4.08 -1.97 11.22
C MET A 120 3.16 -0.75 11.34
N ALA A 121 3.55 0.25 12.16
CA ALA A 121 2.79 1.49 12.29
C ALA A 121 2.77 2.29 10.98
N TRP A 122 3.91 2.38 10.31
CA TRP A 122 4.01 3.01 8.99
C TRP A 122 3.15 2.30 7.94
N GLY A 123 3.21 0.98 7.87
CA GLY A 123 2.41 0.18 6.94
C GLY A 123 0.91 0.38 7.11
N MET A 124 0.44 0.46 8.36
CA MET A 124 -0.97 0.79 8.66
C MET A 124 -1.33 2.19 8.14
N PHE A 125 -0.50 3.20 8.43
CA PHE A 125 -0.71 4.57 8.00
C PHE A 125 -0.68 4.72 6.49
N LEU A 126 0.34 4.17 5.83
CA LEU A 126 0.52 4.21 4.38
C LEU A 126 -0.67 3.56 3.65
N ALA A 127 -1.04 2.36 4.08
CA ALA A 127 -2.13 1.60 3.47
C ALA A 127 -3.49 2.29 3.69
N ALA A 128 -3.78 2.78 4.89
CA ALA A 128 -5.01 3.52 5.16
C ALA A 128 -5.10 4.81 4.34
N SER A 129 -4.03 5.61 4.31
CA SER A 129 -3.97 6.88 3.57
C SER A 129 -4.12 6.65 2.07
N THR A 130 -3.40 5.68 1.51
CA THR A 130 -3.51 5.29 0.09
C THR A 130 -4.91 4.79 -0.25
N THR A 131 -5.52 4.00 0.64
CA THR A 131 -6.90 3.53 0.48
C THR A 131 -7.89 4.70 0.50
N GLY A 132 -7.69 5.69 1.37
CA GLY A 132 -8.50 6.91 1.40
C GLY A 132 -8.45 7.69 0.08
N ILE A 133 -7.26 7.84 -0.50
CA ILE A 133 -7.07 8.47 -1.82
C ILE A 133 -7.81 7.67 -2.89
N GLY A 134 -7.60 6.35 -2.95
CA GLY A 134 -8.26 5.47 -3.91
C GLY A 134 -9.79 5.49 -3.77
N TYR A 135 -10.31 5.46 -2.55
CA TYR A 135 -11.74 5.58 -2.28
C TYR A 135 -12.31 6.92 -2.78
N ALA A 136 -11.67 8.04 -2.45
CA ALA A 136 -12.11 9.37 -2.87
C ALA A 136 -12.12 9.49 -4.40
N PHE A 137 -11.06 9.02 -5.05
CA PHE A 137 -10.96 9.01 -6.51
C PHE A 137 -11.99 8.09 -7.16
N GLY A 138 -12.22 6.90 -6.59
CA GLY A 138 -13.24 5.96 -7.07
C GLY A 138 -14.66 6.55 -6.98
N ARG A 139 -14.95 7.29 -5.92
CA ARG A 139 -16.21 8.04 -5.76
C ARG A 139 -16.33 9.16 -6.80
N TRP A 140 -15.26 9.89 -7.03
CA TRP A 140 -15.22 10.95 -8.02
C TRP A 140 -15.42 10.43 -9.46
N LEU A 141 -14.86 9.28 -9.80
CA LEU A 141 -15.08 8.61 -11.08
C LEU A 141 -16.49 8.04 -11.24
N SER A 142 -17.38 8.22 -10.27
CA SER A 142 -18.71 7.60 -10.22
C SER A 142 -18.59 6.06 -10.27
N TYR A 143 -18.32 5.44 -9.10
CA TYR A 143 -18.19 4.00 -8.97
C TYR A 143 -19.20 3.27 -9.86
N PRO A 144 -18.79 2.31 -10.69
CA PRO A 144 -19.66 1.73 -11.71
C PRO A 144 -20.93 1.20 -11.08
N PRO A 145 -22.10 1.46 -11.66
CA PRO A 145 -23.32 0.80 -11.26
C PRO A 145 -23.14 -0.72 -11.39
N GLN A 146 -23.68 -1.42 -10.45
CA GLN A 146 -23.64 -2.89 -10.39
C GLN A 146 -24.32 -3.53 -11.60
#